data_4dd275255212adca99a6bffe60cf4482
#
_entry.id   4dd275255212adca99a6bffe60cf4482
#
_cell.length_a   1.000
_cell.length_b   1.000
_cell.length_c   1.000
_cell.angle_alpha   90.00
_cell.angle_beta   90.00
_cell.angle_gamma   90.00
#
_symmetry.space_group_name_H-M   'P 1'
#
loop_
_entity.id
_entity.type
_entity.pdbx_description
1 polymer ?
#
loop_
_entity_poly.entity_id
_entity_poly.type
_entity_poly.pdbx_seq_one_letter_code
_entity_poly.pdbx_strand_id
1 'polypeptide(L)'
;MLCLEPCKESWDLKENQCQDLCEPLFPKKHYECLTSCEFLKSVQGVKQGDCPAPEKASGFAAACVESCEEDGECSTVKKCCSNGCGHTCQVPKNLYKGVPLKPRKDLVFLEQPSGQLEIRWSSKFNISVEPVLYVVQRRWNYGIHPSEDDATEWQTVAQTAEERIQLADIRASRWYQFRVAAVNVHGTRGFTAPSKHFRSSRGMYASLCVWPVHV
;
A
#
# COMPACT_ATOMS: atom_id res chain seq x y z
N MET A 1 -14.75 1.01 3.67
CA MET A 1 -14.02 -0.25 3.46
C MET A 1 -14.22 -0.83 2.04
N LEU A 2 -15.37 -0.63 1.41
CA LEU A 2 -15.69 -1.09 0.04
C LEU A 2 -15.00 -0.29 -1.07
N CYS A 3 -14.61 0.94 -0.80
CA CYS A 3 -13.95 1.82 -1.76
C CYS A 3 -12.58 1.30 -2.27
N LEU A 4 -11.93 0.45 -1.49
CA LEU A 4 -10.59 -0.06 -1.80
C LEU A 4 -10.58 -1.43 -2.46
N GLU A 5 -11.73 -2.12 -2.51
CA GLU A 5 -11.83 -3.42 -3.17
C GLU A 5 -11.36 -3.37 -4.63
N PRO A 6 -11.80 -2.40 -5.41
CA PRO A 6 -11.37 -2.24 -6.78
C PRO A 6 -9.90 -1.83 -6.93
N CYS A 7 -9.37 -1.04 -6.01
CA CYS A 7 -7.96 -0.66 -6.00
C CYS A 7 -7.03 -1.81 -5.55
N LYS A 8 -7.57 -2.96 -5.13
CA LYS A 8 -6.81 -4.11 -4.64
C LYS A 8 -6.20 -4.97 -5.75
N GLU A 9 -6.79 -4.98 -6.94
CA GLU A 9 -6.45 -5.97 -7.98
C GLU A 9 -5.35 -5.50 -8.94
N SER A 10 -5.18 -4.21 -9.15
CA SER A 10 -4.04 -3.72 -9.92
C SER A 10 -3.63 -2.33 -9.50
N TRP A 11 -2.33 -2.10 -9.46
CA TRP A 11 -1.77 -0.78 -9.34
C TRP A 11 -1.72 -0.04 -10.69
N ASP A 12 -2.12 -0.70 -11.78
CA ASP A 12 -2.24 -0.12 -13.12
C ASP A 12 -3.67 0.39 -13.35
N LEU A 13 -3.97 1.56 -12.77
CA LEU A 13 -5.25 2.21 -12.96
C LEU A 13 -5.26 2.96 -14.29
N LYS A 14 -6.03 2.44 -15.27
CA LYS A 14 -6.28 3.12 -16.54
C LYS A 14 -7.11 4.40 -16.33
N GLU A 15 -7.05 5.29 -17.31
CA GLU A 15 -7.87 6.49 -17.35
C GLU A 15 -9.38 6.14 -17.16
N ASN A 16 -10.10 6.89 -16.32
CA ASN A 16 -11.49 6.67 -15.88
C ASN A 16 -11.77 5.49 -14.93
N GLN A 17 -10.80 4.66 -14.64
CA GLN A 17 -11.02 3.49 -13.80
C GLN A 17 -11.50 3.84 -12.38
N CYS A 18 -11.04 4.96 -11.80
CA CYS A 18 -11.49 5.40 -10.48
C CYS A 18 -13.00 5.66 -10.45
N GLN A 19 -13.56 6.22 -11.50
CA GLN A 19 -14.98 6.51 -11.60
C GLN A 19 -15.81 5.23 -11.67
N ASP A 20 -15.44 4.32 -12.55
CA ASP A 20 -16.11 3.02 -12.73
C ASP A 20 -16.07 2.19 -11.44
N LEU A 21 -14.97 2.23 -10.71
CA LEU A 21 -14.78 1.51 -9.47
C LEU A 21 -15.56 2.09 -8.29
N CYS A 22 -15.77 3.40 -8.28
CA CYS A 22 -16.41 4.09 -7.16
C CYS A 22 -17.91 4.31 -7.37
N GLU A 23 -18.42 4.20 -8.60
CA GLU A 23 -19.83 4.42 -8.94
C GLU A 23 -20.79 3.52 -8.13
N PRO A 24 -20.53 2.21 -7.92
CA PRO A 24 -21.40 1.36 -7.10
C PRO A 24 -21.57 1.81 -5.65
N LEU A 25 -20.74 2.74 -5.18
CA LEU A 25 -20.76 3.25 -3.81
C LEU A 25 -21.56 4.54 -3.66
N PHE A 26 -22.16 5.03 -4.77
CA PHE A 26 -23.02 6.21 -4.74
C PHE A 26 -24.28 5.98 -3.88
N PRO A 27 -24.75 7.00 -3.10
CA PRO A 27 -24.15 8.31 -2.92
C PRO A 27 -23.21 8.41 -1.70
N LYS A 28 -23.25 7.45 -0.75
CA LYS A 28 -22.68 7.66 0.62
C LYS A 28 -21.16 7.67 0.70
N LYS A 29 -20.46 6.85 -0.10
CA LYS A 29 -19.00 6.71 -0.03
C LYS A 29 -18.30 7.00 -1.37
N HIS A 30 -19.02 7.45 -2.33
CA HIS A 30 -18.52 7.70 -3.67
C HIS A 30 -17.37 8.72 -3.70
N TYR A 31 -17.53 9.86 -3.02
CA TYR A 31 -16.50 10.90 -2.99
C TYR A 31 -15.24 10.48 -2.24
N GLU A 32 -15.36 9.77 -1.12
CA GLU A 32 -14.19 9.22 -0.42
C GLU A 32 -13.42 8.23 -1.30
N CYS A 33 -14.15 7.41 -2.05
CA CYS A 33 -13.56 6.47 -2.99
C CYS A 33 -12.82 7.19 -4.10
N LEU A 34 -13.47 8.13 -4.78
CA LEU A 34 -12.83 8.90 -5.86
C LEU A 34 -11.57 9.60 -5.37
N THR A 35 -11.65 10.35 -4.28
CA THR A 35 -10.50 11.08 -3.73
C THR A 35 -9.34 10.15 -3.40
N SER A 36 -9.62 8.99 -2.78
CA SER A 36 -8.58 8.01 -2.45
C SER A 36 -7.97 7.35 -3.68
N CYS A 37 -8.80 7.02 -4.67
CA CYS A 37 -8.36 6.38 -5.91
C CYS A 37 -7.53 7.35 -6.77
N GLU A 38 -7.99 8.57 -6.95
CA GLU A 38 -7.28 9.62 -7.68
C GLU A 38 -5.96 10.01 -7.00
N PHE A 39 -5.96 10.08 -5.67
CA PHE A 39 -4.73 10.33 -4.91
C PHE A 39 -3.71 9.21 -5.15
N LEU A 40 -4.10 7.94 -5.07
CA LEU A 40 -3.21 6.82 -5.36
C LEU A 40 -2.70 6.85 -6.79
N LYS A 41 -3.57 7.15 -7.75
CA LYS A 41 -3.19 7.31 -9.16
C LYS A 41 -2.16 8.42 -9.33
N SER A 42 -2.36 9.57 -8.69
CA SER A 42 -1.45 10.71 -8.77
C SER A 42 -0.06 10.41 -8.18
N VAL A 43 -0.02 9.66 -7.06
CA VAL A 43 1.24 9.27 -6.42
C VAL A 43 2.00 8.22 -7.24
N GLN A 44 1.30 7.43 -8.04
CA GLN A 44 1.92 6.40 -8.91
C GLN A 44 2.42 6.96 -10.23
N GLY A 45 1.66 7.90 -10.82
CA GLY A 45 2.02 8.50 -12.10
C GLY A 45 3.29 9.35 -12.05
N VAL A 46 3.64 9.89 -10.88
CA VAL A 46 4.80 10.76 -10.69
C VAL A 46 5.78 10.14 -9.68
N LYS A 47 6.96 9.76 -10.15
CA LYS A 47 8.01 9.25 -9.27
C LYS A 47 8.63 10.37 -8.45
N GLN A 48 9.24 9.97 -7.34
CA GLN A 48 9.85 10.86 -6.35
C GLN A 48 11.09 11.56 -6.86
N GLY A 49 11.38 12.73 -6.29
CA GLY A 49 12.56 13.52 -6.57
C GLY A 49 12.35 14.52 -7.72
N ASP A 50 13.35 15.35 -7.92
CA ASP A 50 13.36 16.42 -8.91
C ASP A 50 14.19 16.02 -10.14
N CYS A 51 13.73 16.32 -11.32
CA CYS A 51 14.54 16.16 -12.53
C CYS A 51 15.84 16.97 -12.43
N PRO A 52 16.98 16.44 -12.88
CA PRO A 52 18.19 17.22 -13.05
C PRO A 52 17.98 18.38 -14.02
N ALA A 53 18.70 19.47 -13.85
CA ALA A 53 18.67 20.54 -14.84
C ALA A 53 19.19 20.01 -16.19
N PRO A 54 18.59 20.41 -17.33
CA PRO A 54 18.86 19.83 -18.65
C PRO A 54 20.35 19.85 -19.03
N GLU A 55 21.07 20.92 -18.66
CA GLU A 55 22.50 21.07 -18.92
C GLU A 55 23.42 20.11 -18.14
N LYS A 56 22.84 19.36 -17.19
CA LYS A 56 23.55 18.34 -16.40
C LYS A 56 23.35 16.92 -16.92
N ALA A 57 22.55 16.78 -17.98
CA ALA A 57 22.42 15.48 -18.63
C ALA A 57 23.73 15.09 -19.31
N SER A 58 24.10 13.80 -19.24
CA SER A 58 25.32 13.26 -19.83
C SER A 58 25.09 11.87 -20.39
N GLY A 59 25.92 11.48 -21.36
CA GLY A 59 25.78 10.19 -22.02
C GLY A 59 24.43 10.04 -22.73
N PHE A 60 23.77 8.90 -22.59
CA PHE A 60 22.46 8.66 -23.20
C PHE A 60 21.38 9.61 -22.66
N ALA A 61 21.49 10.06 -21.41
CA ALA A 61 20.55 11.04 -20.85
C ALA A 61 20.56 12.39 -21.58
N ALA A 62 21.62 12.72 -22.30
CA ALA A 62 21.74 13.94 -23.12
C ALA A 62 21.33 13.72 -24.58
N ALA A 63 20.89 12.54 -24.97
CA ALA A 63 20.46 12.28 -26.33
C ALA A 63 19.16 13.04 -26.65
N CYS A 64 19.11 13.66 -27.84
CA CYS A 64 17.91 14.33 -28.31
C CYS A 64 16.88 13.31 -28.85
N VAL A 65 16.32 12.54 -27.95
CA VAL A 65 15.32 11.50 -28.24
C VAL A 65 14.19 11.56 -27.23
N GLU A 66 13.01 11.20 -27.65
CA GLU A 66 11.87 10.92 -26.75
C GLU A 66 11.90 9.44 -26.37
N SER A 67 12.58 9.12 -25.27
CA SER A 67 12.69 7.75 -24.77
C SER A 67 11.64 7.42 -23.71
N CYS A 68 10.87 8.39 -23.27
CA CYS A 68 9.77 8.26 -22.33
C CYS A 68 8.83 9.47 -22.42
N GLU A 69 7.57 9.26 -22.13
CA GLU A 69 6.55 10.30 -21.97
C GLU A 69 6.17 10.46 -20.50
N GLU A 70 6.20 9.37 -19.74
CA GLU A 70 5.82 9.33 -18.32
C GLU A 70 6.89 8.68 -17.45
N ASP A 71 6.88 9.03 -16.15
CA ASP A 71 7.78 8.42 -15.16
C ASP A 71 7.61 6.90 -15.07
N GLY A 72 6.39 6.38 -15.31
CA GLY A 72 6.05 4.96 -15.27
C GLY A 72 6.85 4.12 -16.27
N GLU A 73 7.23 4.70 -17.41
CA GLU A 73 7.99 4.01 -18.47
C GLU A 73 9.48 3.85 -18.11
N CYS A 74 9.95 4.59 -17.13
CA CYS A 74 11.33 4.53 -16.68
C CYS A 74 11.52 3.43 -15.64
N SER A 75 12.61 2.68 -15.76
CA SER A 75 12.95 1.62 -14.80
C SER A 75 13.34 2.17 -13.42
N THR A 76 13.04 1.42 -12.37
CA THR A 76 13.44 1.69 -10.99
C THR A 76 13.01 3.09 -10.50
N VAL A 77 13.93 3.85 -9.92
CA VAL A 77 13.68 5.21 -9.38
C VAL A 77 13.85 6.33 -10.42
N LYS A 78 14.19 5.99 -11.67
CA LYS A 78 14.38 6.98 -12.71
C LYS A 78 13.08 7.65 -13.08
N LYS A 79 13.16 8.96 -13.37
CA LYS A 79 12.07 9.82 -13.85
C LYS A 79 12.25 10.13 -15.32
N CYS A 80 11.15 10.35 -16.01
CA CYS A 80 11.17 10.91 -17.35
C CYS A 80 11.46 12.41 -17.27
N CYS A 81 12.66 12.82 -17.66
CA CYS A 81 13.14 14.18 -17.49
C CYS A 81 13.55 14.80 -18.83
N SER A 82 13.15 16.06 -19.04
CA SER A 82 13.64 16.82 -20.17
C SER A 82 15.16 17.07 -20.07
N ASN A 83 15.84 16.92 -21.19
CA ASN A 83 17.26 17.23 -21.32
C ASN A 83 17.51 18.46 -22.21
N GLY A 84 16.45 19.21 -22.53
CA GLY A 84 16.51 20.42 -23.36
C GLY A 84 16.20 20.21 -24.84
N CYS A 85 16.22 18.96 -25.33
CA CYS A 85 15.88 18.64 -26.74
C CYS A 85 15.06 17.31 -26.86
N GLY A 86 14.74 16.68 -25.74
CA GLY A 86 13.93 15.48 -25.66
C GLY A 86 13.71 15.06 -24.22
N HIS A 87 13.14 13.86 -24.01
CA HIS A 87 12.89 13.29 -22.68
C HIS A 87 13.61 11.95 -22.56
N THR A 88 14.32 11.78 -21.45
CA THR A 88 15.06 10.55 -21.15
C THR A 88 14.91 10.14 -19.70
N CYS A 89 15.04 8.84 -19.43
CA CYS A 89 14.99 8.29 -18.08
C CYS A 89 16.25 8.62 -17.28
N GLN A 90 16.13 9.56 -16.34
CA GLN A 90 17.25 10.07 -15.55
C GLN A 90 17.06 9.78 -14.06
N VAL A 91 18.20 9.67 -13.34
CA VAL A 91 18.17 9.54 -11.87
C VAL A 91 17.83 10.91 -11.27
N PRO A 92 16.73 11.01 -10.51
CA PRO A 92 16.31 12.28 -9.93
C PRO A 92 17.25 12.74 -8.82
N LYS A 93 17.27 14.05 -8.58
CA LYS A 93 17.86 14.68 -7.40
C LYS A 93 16.85 14.71 -6.26
N ASN A 94 17.32 15.01 -5.06
CA ASN A 94 16.47 15.18 -3.89
C ASN A 94 15.49 14.02 -3.68
N LEU A 95 15.88 12.82 -4.08
CA LEU A 95 15.08 11.62 -3.87
C LEU A 95 14.67 11.54 -2.39
N TYR A 96 13.37 11.32 -2.14
CA TYR A 96 12.76 11.30 -0.82
C TYR A 96 12.62 12.66 -0.09
N LYS A 97 12.89 13.80 -0.73
CA LYS A 97 12.58 15.10 -0.12
C LYS A 97 11.08 15.25 0.10
N GLY A 98 10.66 15.51 1.34
CA GLY A 98 9.25 15.62 1.73
C GLY A 98 8.49 14.29 1.83
N VAL A 99 9.08 13.18 1.38
CA VAL A 99 8.44 11.85 1.44
C VAL A 99 8.50 11.28 2.85
N PRO A 100 7.39 10.77 3.41
CA PRO A 100 7.36 10.25 4.77
C PRO A 100 8.27 9.03 4.93
N LEU A 101 8.85 8.88 6.13
CA LEU A 101 9.60 7.68 6.47
C LEU A 101 8.65 6.47 6.52
N LYS A 102 9.17 5.29 6.26
CA LYS A 102 8.40 4.05 6.50
C LYS A 102 8.01 3.98 7.98
N PRO A 103 6.79 3.58 8.30
CA PRO A 103 6.41 3.27 9.68
C PRO A 103 7.35 2.25 10.33
N ARG A 104 7.29 2.08 11.64
CA ARG A 104 8.01 1.01 12.34
C ARG A 104 7.44 -0.34 11.90
N LYS A 105 8.33 -1.33 11.75
CA LYS A 105 7.94 -2.69 11.31
C LYS A 105 7.18 -3.48 12.37
N ASP A 106 7.29 -3.08 13.62
CA ASP A 106 6.69 -3.79 14.76
C ASP A 106 5.21 -3.38 14.85
N LEU A 107 4.34 -4.22 14.33
CA LEU A 107 2.89 -4.06 14.42
C LEU A 107 2.39 -4.71 15.70
N VAL A 108 1.46 -4.04 16.37
CA VAL A 108 0.76 -4.55 17.55
C VAL A 108 -0.59 -5.10 17.13
N PHE A 109 -0.88 -6.34 17.49
CA PHE A 109 -2.11 -7.04 17.20
C PHE A 109 -2.95 -7.18 18.47
N LEU A 110 -4.19 -6.71 18.45
CA LEU A 110 -5.12 -6.75 19.55
C LEU A 110 -6.44 -7.42 19.11
N GLU A 111 -6.69 -8.65 19.55
CA GLU A 111 -7.96 -9.32 19.31
C GLU A 111 -9.03 -8.78 20.26
N GLN A 112 -10.07 -8.19 19.68
CA GLN A 112 -11.21 -7.66 20.42
C GLN A 112 -12.17 -8.79 20.83
N PRO A 113 -12.94 -8.64 21.93
CA PRO A 113 -14.00 -9.57 22.31
C PRO A 113 -15.03 -9.80 21.20
N SER A 114 -15.25 -8.82 20.33
CA SER A 114 -16.14 -8.91 19.17
C SER A 114 -15.65 -9.84 18.04
N GLY A 115 -14.40 -10.34 18.10
CA GLY A 115 -13.78 -11.11 17.01
C GLY A 115 -13.02 -10.24 15.99
N GLN A 116 -13.03 -8.94 16.17
CA GLN A 116 -12.27 -8.03 15.33
C GLN A 116 -10.79 -8.02 15.74
N LEU A 117 -9.92 -7.85 14.76
CA LEU A 117 -8.49 -7.62 14.96
C LEU A 117 -8.20 -6.13 14.81
N GLU A 118 -7.71 -5.51 15.85
CA GLU A 118 -7.13 -4.19 15.77
C GLU A 118 -5.63 -4.31 15.53
N ILE A 119 -5.13 -3.59 14.53
CA ILE A 119 -3.71 -3.51 14.18
C ILE A 119 -3.26 -2.08 14.39
N ARG A 120 -2.20 -1.89 15.17
CA ARG A 120 -1.58 -0.58 15.43
C ARG A 120 -0.13 -0.57 14.98
N TRP A 121 0.33 0.58 14.53
CA TRP A 121 1.73 0.85 14.20
C TRP A 121 2.15 2.21 14.72
N SER A 122 3.41 2.54 14.58
CA SER A 122 3.96 3.84 14.95
C SER A 122 4.74 4.41 13.78
N SER A 123 4.56 5.67 13.50
CA SER A 123 5.39 6.42 12.58
C SER A 123 6.78 6.65 13.15
N LYS A 124 7.75 6.85 12.25
CA LYS A 124 9.13 7.23 12.61
C LYS A 124 9.36 8.74 12.57
N PHE A 125 8.36 9.50 12.20
CA PHE A 125 8.45 10.94 12.04
C PHE A 125 7.51 11.63 13.04
N ASN A 126 8.01 12.72 13.62
CA ASN A 126 7.16 13.61 14.41
C ASN A 126 6.49 14.57 13.43
N ILE A 127 5.17 14.58 13.42
CA ILE A 127 4.31 15.54 12.73
C ILE A 127 4.85 15.92 11.35
N SER A 128 4.40 15.24 10.33
CA SER A 128 4.55 15.70 8.96
C SER A 128 3.74 17.00 8.80
N VAL A 129 4.35 18.01 8.21
CA VAL A 129 3.62 19.24 7.79
C VAL A 129 2.54 18.87 6.77
N GLU A 130 2.80 17.82 5.99
CA GLU A 130 1.88 17.28 5.00
C GLU A 130 1.06 16.12 5.59
N PRO A 131 -0.25 16.06 5.29
CA PRO A 131 -1.07 14.92 5.68
C PRO A 131 -0.49 13.61 5.16
N VAL A 132 -0.52 12.59 5.99
CA VAL A 132 -0.04 11.24 5.64
C VAL A 132 -1.21 10.27 5.61
N LEU A 133 -1.30 9.50 4.54
CA LEU A 133 -2.19 8.37 4.41
C LEU A 133 -1.40 7.07 4.58
N TYR A 134 -1.91 6.15 5.39
CA TYR A 134 -1.33 4.83 5.54
C TYR A 134 -2.08 3.84 4.67
N VAL A 135 -1.34 3.07 3.88
CA VAL A 135 -1.86 1.95 3.10
C VAL A 135 -1.44 0.67 3.80
N VAL A 136 -2.41 -0.15 4.17
CA VAL A 136 -2.18 -1.41 4.86
C VAL A 136 -2.46 -2.57 3.92
N GLN A 137 -1.49 -3.45 3.77
CA GLN A 137 -1.63 -4.68 3.00
C GLN A 137 -1.54 -5.91 3.89
N ARG A 138 -2.24 -6.94 3.48
CA ARG A 138 -2.32 -8.25 4.12
C ARG A 138 -2.01 -9.35 3.10
N ARG A 139 -1.33 -10.40 3.56
CA ARG A 139 -1.30 -11.72 2.92
C ARG A 139 -1.54 -12.81 3.96
N TRP A 140 -1.83 -14.00 3.54
CA TRP A 140 -2.07 -15.11 4.44
C TRP A 140 -1.75 -16.46 3.79
N ASN A 141 -1.47 -17.46 4.60
CA ASN A 141 -1.38 -18.86 4.19
C ASN A 141 -2.20 -19.77 5.11
N TYR A 142 -2.59 -20.90 4.60
CA TYR A 142 -3.15 -21.99 5.38
C TYR A 142 -2.05 -22.89 5.90
N GLY A 143 -2.35 -23.67 6.94
CA GLY A 143 -1.48 -24.72 7.44
C GLY A 143 -1.24 -24.69 8.95
N ILE A 144 -0.49 -25.66 9.40
CA ILE A 144 -0.12 -25.79 10.82
C ILE A 144 0.97 -24.77 11.16
N HIS A 145 1.84 -24.49 10.21
CA HIS A 145 2.95 -23.54 10.35
C HIS A 145 2.81 -22.36 9.38
N PRO A 146 3.32 -21.20 9.77
CA PRO A 146 3.42 -20.08 8.84
C PRO A 146 4.39 -20.40 7.69
N SER A 147 4.03 -20.00 6.46
CA SER A 147 4.85 -20.16 5.27
C SER A 147 4.79 -18.89 4.44
N GLU A 148 5.93 -18.44 3.95
CA GLU A 148 5.99 -17.31 3.02
C GLU A 148 5.81 -17.78 1.58
N ASP A 149 6.26 -18.99 1.26
CA ASP A 149 6.21 -19.58 -0.08
C ASP A 149 4.76 -19.93 -0.49
N ASP A 150 3.93 -20.33 0.48
CA ASP A 150 2.52 -20.68 0.26
C ASP A 150 1.59 -19.48 0.55
N ALA A 151 2.13 -18.31 0.78
CA ALA A 151 1.33 -17.13 1.09
C ALA A 151 0.65 -16.58 -0.17
N THR A 152 -0.56 -16.06 0.02
CA THR A 152 -1.26 -15.33 -1.04
C THR A 152 -0.48 -14.07 -1.45
N GLU A 153 -0.84 -13.51 -2.60
CA GLU A 153 -0.39 -12.18 -2.97
C GLU A 153 -0.82 -11.11 -1.95
N TRP A 154 -0.06 -10.02 -1.92
CA TRP A 154 -0.36 -8.90 -1.05
C TRP A 154 -1.63 -8.18 -1.50
N GLN A 155 -2.60 -8.05 -0.60
CA GLN A 155 -3.87 -7.37 -0.83
C GLN A 155 -3.98 -6.13 0.05
N THR A 156 -4.36 -5.00 -0.52
CA THR A 156 -4.69 -3.80 0.25
C THR A 156 -6.01 -4.01 0.99
N VAL A 157 -5.96 -3.87 2.32
CA VAL A 157 -7.11 -4.08 3.20
C VAL A 157 -7.63 -2.81 3.83
N ALA A 158 -6.82 -1.77 3.89
CA ALA A 158 -7.24 -0.47 4.42
C ALA A 158 -6.36 0.68 3.93
N GLN A 159 -6.97 1.86 3.91
CA GLN A 159 -6.30 3.16 3.87
C GLN A 159 -6.85 3.99 5.02
N THR A 160 -5.99 4.69 5.73
CA THR A 160 -6.38 5.46 6.91
C THR A 160 -5.36 6.56 7.19
N ALA A 161 -5.82 7.66 7.77
CA ALA A 161 -4.94 8.68 8.33
C ALA A 161 -4.50 8.35 9.77
N GLU A 162 -5.14 7.36 10.40
CA GLU A 162 -4.81 6.92 11.76
C GLU A 162 -3.73 5.83 11.75
N GLU A 163 -2.95 5.72 12.82
CA GLU A 163 -1.94 4.67 13.02
C GLU A 163 -2.55 3.34 13.51
N ARG A 164 -3.78 3.08 13.11
CA ARG A 164 -4.52 1.85 13.45
C ARG A 164 -5.60 1.53 12.43
N ILE A 165 -5.97 0.25 12.38
CA ILE A 165 -7.14 -0.25 11.65
C ILE A 165 -7.83 -1.33 12.45
N GLN A 166 -9.09 -1.61 12.10
CA GLN A 166 -9.86 -2.73 12.62
C GLN A 166 -10.33 -3.62 11.46
N LEU A 167 -10.11 -4.93 11.57
CA LEU A 167 -10.48 -5.94 10.59
C LEU A 167 -11.45 -6.93 11.22
N ALA A 168 -12.59 -7.16 10.56
CA ALA A 168 -13.61 -8.10 11.02
C ALA A 168 -13.55 -9.49 10.32
N ASP A 169 -12.74 -9.61 9.26
CA ASP A 169 -12.68 -10.77 8.37
C ASP A 169 -11.50 -11.72 8.66
N ILE A 170 -11.02 -11.74 9.90
CA ILE A 170 -9.93 -12.61 10.33
C ILE A 170 -10.46 -14.03 10.60
N ARG A 171 -9.80 -15.01 10.01
CA ARG A 171 -10.13 -16.45 10.16
C ARG A 171 -9.04 -17.16 10.95
N ALA A 172 -9.44 -17.95 11.93
CA ALA A 172 -8.53 -18.66 12.82
C ALA A 172 -7.63 -19.72 12.14
N SER A 173 -8.05 -20.21 10.98
CA SER A 173 -7.30 -21.22 10.21
C SER A 173 -6.16 -20.65 9.37
N ARG A 174 -5.92 -19.35 9.43
CA ARG A 174 -4.94 -18.66 8.59
C ARG A 174 -3.82 -18.01 9.40
N TRP A 175 -2.62 -18.04 8.85
CA TRP A 175 -1.48 -17.26 9.27
C TRP A 175 -1.42 -15.98 8.45
N TYR A 176 -1.49 -14.84 9.10
CA TYR A 176 -1.51 -13.54 8.46
C TYR A 176 -0.19 -12.82 8.62
N GLN A 177 0.22 -12.10 7.60
CA GLN A 177 1.23 -11.06 7.68
C GLN A 177 0.66 -9.75 7.15
N PHE A 178 1.16 -8.66 7.71
CA PHE A 178 0.76 -7.30 7.35
C PHE A 178 1.98 -6.46 7.05
N ARG A 179 1.81 -5.45 6.19
CA ARG A 179 2.79 -4.41 5.94
C ARG A 179 2.09 -3.08 5.73
N VAL A 180 2.79 -1.98 6.06
CA VAL A 180 2.22 -0.63 6.03
C VAL A 180 3.14 0.29 5.25
N ALA A 181 2.57 1.11 4.38
CA ALA A 181 3.25 2.21 3.71
C ALA A 181 2.67 3.54 4.20
N ALA A 182 3.52 4.52 4.41
CA ALA A 182 3.12 5.91 4.61
C ALA A 182 3.24 6.66 3.28
N VAL A 183 2.22 7.40 2.91
CA VAL A 183 2.09 8.07 1.61
C VAL A 183 1.65 9.51 1.84
N ASN A 184 2.24 10.47 1.14
CA ASN A 184 1.77 11.85 1.07
C ASN A 184 1.87 12.37 -0.37
N VAL A 185 1.61 13.67 -0.59
CA VAL A 185 1.65 14.30 -1.91
C VAL A 185 3.03 14.21 -2.61
N HIS A 186 4.10 13.98 -1.85
CA HIS A 186 5.45 13.79 -2.39
C HIS A 186 5.79 12.32 -2.69
N GLY A 187 4.88 11.38 -2.38
CA GLY A 187 5.04 9.97 -2.66
C GLY A 187 5.21 9.10 -1.42
N THR A 188 5.84 7.95 -1.59
CA THR A 188 6.06 6.94 -0.53
C THR A 188 7.45 6.34 -0.65
N ARG A 189 8.01 5.92 0.49
CA ARG A 189 9.23 5.07 0.53
C ARG A 189 8.90 3.57 0.42
N GLY A 190 7.64 3.25 0.12
CA GLY A 190 7.14 1.88 0.02
C GLY A 190 6.78 1.25 1.36
N PHE A 191 6.43 -0.02 1.31
CA PHE A 191 5.98 -0.78 2.47
C PHE A 191 7.10 -1.09 3.46
N THR A 192 6.73 -1.28 4.73
CA THR A 192 7.59 -1.90 5.73
C THR A 192 7.96 -3.33 5.34
N ALA A 193 8.98 -3.90 5.99
CA ALA A 193 9.12 -5.35 5.99
C ALA A 193 7.83 -6.01 6.51
N PRO A 194 7.51 -7.24 6.09
CA PRO A 194 6.39 -7.98 6.63
C PRO A 194 6.44 -8.07 8.16
N SER A 195 5.27 -8.02 8.80
CA SER A 195 5.15 -8.24 10.24
C SER A 195 5.51 -9.67 10.62
N LYS A 196 5.65 -9.92 11.91
CA LYS A 196 5.56 -11.28 12.44
C LYS A 196 4.23 -11.90 12.03
N HIS A 197 4.22 -13.23 11.87
CA HIS A 197 2.99 -13.95 11.58
C HIS A 197 2.01 -13.84 12.75
N PHE A 198 0.76 -13.58 12.40
CA PHE A 198 -0.36 -13.54 13.33
C PHE A 198 -1.37 -14.63 12.98
N ARG A 199 -1.87 -15.35 13.99
CA ARG A 199 -2.97 -16.28 13.89
C ARG A 199 -3.97 -15.98 15.01
N SER A 200 -5.26 -15.93 14.66
CA SER A 200 -6.30 -15.72 15.66
C SER A 200 -6.36 -16.88 16.65
N SER A 201 -6.45 -16.55 17.93
CA SER A 201 -6.56 -17.52 19.04
C SER A 201 -7.94 -18.18 19.12
N ARG A 202 -8.96 -17.59 18.51
CA ARG A 202 -10.37 -18.00 18.69
C ARG A 202 -10.77 -19.31 18.03
N GLY A 203 -10.00 -19.82 17.08
CA GLY A 203 -10.29 -21.10 16.43
C GLY A 203 -9.90 -22.34 17.22
N MET A 204 -9.15 -22.20 18.31
CA MET A 204 -8.74 -23.36 19.12
C MET A 204 -9.85 -23.93 20.02
N TYR A 205 -10.91 -23.18 20.28
CA TYR A 205 -11.97 -23.58 21.18
C TYR A 205 -13.21 -24.20 20.51
N ALA A 206 -13.29 -24.21 19.20
CA ALA A 206 -14.44 -24.80 18.49
C ALA A 206 -14.35 -26.32 18.26
N SER A 207 -13.31 -26.99 18.73
CA SER A 207 -13.08 -28.42 18.47
C SER A 207 -13.31 -29.36 19.69
N LEU A 208 -13.90 -28.84 20.74
CA LEU A 208 -14.46 -29.71 21.81
C LEU A 208 -15.96 -29.90 21.56
N CYS A 209 -16.30 -30.56 20.45
CA CYS A 209 -17.59 -31.24 20.35
C CYS A 209 -17.58 -32.40 21.36
N VAL A 210 -18.12 -32.14 22.55
CA VAL A 210 -18.49 -33.19 23.49
C VAL A 210 -19.62 -33.97 22.84
N TRP A 211 -19.33 -35.17 22.39
CA TRP A 211 -20.36 -36.13 22.02
C TRP A 211 -21.12 -36.47 23.27
N PRO A 212 -22.46 -36.35 23.32
CA PRO A 212 -23.21 -36.90 24.44
C PRO A 212 -23.11 -38.42 24.36
N VAL A 213 -22.49 -38.99 25.39
CA VAL A 213 -22.56 -40.45 25.62
C VAL A 213 -24.01 -40.73 26.08
N HIS A 214 -24.79 -41.32 25.19
CA HIS A 214 -26.04 -41.94 25.61
C HIS A 214 -25.72 -43.22 26.42
N VAL A 215 -26.09 -43.19 27.66
CA VAL A 215 -26.23 -44.39 28.54
C VAL A 215 -27.59 -44.99 28.31
#